data_e845860818fca36c3612140459dad1f2
#
_entry.id   e845860818fca36c3612140459dad1f2
#
_cell.length_a   1.000
_cell.length_b   1.000
_cell.length_c   1.000
_cell.angle_alpha   90.00
_cell.angle_beta   90.00
_cell.angle_gamma   90.00
#
_symmetry.space_group_name_H-M   'P 1'
#
loop_
_entity.id
_entity.type
_entity.pdbx_description
1 polymer ?
#
loop_
_entity_poly.entity_id
_entity_poly.type
_entity_poly.pdbx_seq_one_letter_code
_entity_poly.pdbx_strand_id
1 'polypeptide(L)'
;MLLEIAAANAIFKTLSTAFKNGKQLYEVGGQVSDYLSATQKVKEKAGDASSRGTALECFQYAEQQRVQREQLEHFLKKSRLNGWSDFVKFEAEWHRQRRE
;
A
#
# COMPACT_ATOMS: atom_id res chain seq x y z
N MET A 1 14.98 2.43 8.25
CA MET A 1 14.25 1.67 7.24
C MET A 1 13.24 0.70 7.81
N LEU A 2 13.59 -0.04 8.86
CA LEU A 2 12.65 -0.98 9.50
C LEU A 2 11.39 -0.31 10.05
N LEU A 3 11.50 0.91 10.58
CA LEU A 3 10.35 1.64 11.12
C LEU A 3 9.34 1.96 10.02
N GLU A 4 9.81 2.38 8.86
CA GLU A 4 8.93 2.73 7.75
C GLU A 4 8.23 1.49 7.21
N ILE A 5 8.95 0.38 7.11
CA ILE A 5 8.39 -0.90 6.66
C ILE A 5 7.37 -1.41 7.67
N ALA A 6 7.69 -1.37 8.96
CA ALA A 6 6.78 -1.80 10.02
C ALA A 6 5.49 -0.97 10.01
N ALA A 7 5.61 0.34 9.82
CA ALA A 7 4.46 1.23 9.74
C ALA A 7 3.58 0.89 8.54
N ALA A 8 4.19 0.69 7.37
CA ALA A 8 3.44 0.34 6.16
C ALA A 8 2.71 -1.01 6.33
N ASN A 9 3.38 -1.99 6.93
CA ASN A 9 2.77 -3.30 7.16
C ASN A 9 1.62 -3.23 8.16
N ALA A 10 1.74 -2.41 9.21
CA ALA A 10 0.67 -2.22 10.19
C ALA A 10 -0.56 -1.57 9.54
N ILE A 11 -0.34 -0.56 8.72
CA ILE A 11 -1.43 0.11 8.01
C ILE A 11 -2.08 -0.86 7.01
N PHE A 12 -1.29 -1.65 6.31
CA PHE A 12 -1.81 -2.68 5.41
C PHE A 12 -2.71 -3.66 6.13
N LYS A 13 -2.28 -4.13 7.32
CA LYS A 13 -3.06 -5.08 8.10
C LYS A 13 -4.44 -4.50 8.47
N THR A 14 -4.47 -3.25 8.90
CA THR A 14 -5.72 -2.55 9.21
C THR A 14 -6.60 -2.43 7.96
N LEU A 15 -6.00 -2.03 6.84
CA LEU A 15 -6.71 -1.84 5.59
C LEU A 15 -7.28 -3.16 5.06
N SER A 16 -6.49 -4.23 5.07
CA SER A 16 -6.95 -5.53 4.57
C SER A 16 -8.07 -6.09 5.46
N THR A 17 -8.00 -5.87 6.77
CA THR A 17 -9.06 -6.26 7.69
C THR A 17 -10.37 -5.53 7.36
N ALA A 18 -10.29 -4.23 7.06
CA ALA A 18 -11.46 -3.45 6.69
C ALA A 18 -12.11 -3.99 5.42
N PHE A 19 -11.34 -4.26 4.38
CA PHE A 19 -11.87 -4.81 3.14
C PHE A 19 -12.39 -6.24 3.34
N LYS A 20 -11.72 -7.04 4.16
CA LYS A 20 -12.17 -8.39 4.50
C LYS A 20 -13.53 -8.37 5.20
N ASN A 21 -13.79 -7.33 5.98
CA ASN A 21 -15.05 -7.13 6.69
C ASN A 21 -16.13 -6.43 5.84
N GLY A 22 -15.88 -6.26 4.55
CA GLY A 22 -16.87 -5.71 3.63
C GLY A 22 -16.88 -4.19 3.50
N LYS A 23 -15.90 -3.50 4.08
CA LYS A 23 -15.80 -2.05 3.94
C LYS A 23 -15.50 -1.68 2.49
N GLN A 24 -16.12 -0.62 2.02
CA GLN A 24 -15.90 -0.14 0.66
C GLN A 24 -14.80 0.90 0.62
N LEU A 25 -14.24 1.10 -0.58
CA LEU A 25 -13.11 1.99 -0.78
C LEU A 25 -13.38 3.40 -0.23
N TYR A 26 -14.58 3.96 -0.49
CA TYR A 26 -14.88 5.31 -0.04
C TYR A 26 -14.96 5.42 1.50
N GLU A 27 -15.24 4.32 2.19
CA GLU A 27 -15.31 4.31 3.65
C GLU A 27 -13.91 4.35 4.28
N VAL A 28 -12.92 3.82 3.58
CA VAL A 28 -11.56 3.69 4.10
C VAL A 28 -10.55 4.50 3.27
N GLY A 29 -11.02 5.51 2.54
CA GLY A 29 -10.16 6.33 1.70
C GLY A 29 -8.98 6.93 2.45
N GLY A 30 -9.21 7.38 3.70
CA GLY A 30 -8.12 7.90 4.54
C GLY A 30 -7.08 6.84 4.85
N GLN A 31 -7.50 5.61 5.14
CA GLN A 31 -6.59 4.51 5.41
C GLN A 31 -5.81 4.11 4.15
N VAL A 32 -6.46 4.13 2.99
CA VAL A 32 -5.78 3.87 1.72
C VAL A 32 -4.72 4.94 1.47
N SER A 33 -5.06 6.21 1.68
CA SER A 33 -4.09 7.30 1.54
C SER A 33 -2.91 7.12 2.49
N ASP A 34 -3.16 6.73 3.73
CA ASP A 34 -2.11 6.47 4.71
C ASP A 34 -1.20 5.32 4.26
N TYR A 35 -1.79 4.26 3.72
CA TYR A 35 -1.02 3.13 3.20
C TYR A 35 -0.13 3.56 2.02
N LEU A 36 -0.67 4.31 1.07
CA LEU A 36 0.09 4.79 -0.07
C LEU A 36 1.21 5.74 0.37
N SER A 37 0.93 6.60 1.34
CA SER A 37 1.93 7.50 1.90
C SER A 37 3.06 6.71 2.58
N ALA A 38 2.71 5.68 3.35
CA ALA A 38 3.70 4.85 4.03
C ALA A 38 4.58 4.10 3.03
N THR A 39 3.99 3.54 1.96
CA THR A 39 4.77 2.85 0.93
C THR A 39 5.67 3.83 0.19
N GLN A 40 5.21 5.05 -0.04
CA GLN A 40 6.03 6.09 -0.69
C GLN A 40 7.25 6.45 0.15
N LYS A 41 7.08 6.54 1.48
CA LYS A 41 8.20 6.80 2.38
C LYS A 41 9.26 5.71 2.31
N VAL A 42 8.84 4.44 2.22
CA VAL A 42 9.79 3.33 2.06
C VAL A 42 10.57 3.50 0.76
N LYS A 43 9.90 3.84 -0.34
CA LYS A 43 10.55 4.04 -1.64
C LYS A 43 11.55 5.19 -1.60
N GLU A 44 11.19 6.29 -0.94
CA GLU A 44 12.07 7.46 -0.80
C GLU A 44 13.33 7.10 0.00
N LYS A 45 13.17 6.36 1.10
CA LYS A 45 14.30 5.90 1.89
C LYS A 45 15.17 4.93 1.10
N ALA A 46 14.56 4.10 0.26
CA ALA A 46 15.31 3.18 -0.62
C ALA A 46 16.21 3.96 -1.57
N GLY A 47 15.73 5.09 -2.10
CA GLY A 47 16.52 5.94 -3.00
C GLY A 47 17.74 6.56 -2.32
N ASP A 48 17.66 6.75 -1.00
CA ASP A 48 18.76 7.32 -0.22
C ASP A 48 19.66 6.25 0.39
N ALA A 49 19.36 4.98 0.15
CA ALA A 49 20.07 3.87 0.77
C ALA A 49 21.49 3.76 0.24
N SER A 50 22.46 3.75 1.15
CA SER A 50 23.87 3.57 0.83
C SER A 50 24.44 2.27 1.39
N SER A 51 23.67 1.52 2.17
CA SER A 51 24.12 0.28 2.81
C SER A 51 23.46 -0.94 2.20
N ARG A 52 24.18 -2.07 2.25
CA ARG A 52 23.68 -3.35 1.74
C ARG A 52 22.46 -3.83 2.52
N GLY A 53 22.44 -3.61 3.85
CA GLY A 53 21.32 -4.01 4.69
C GLY A 53 20.05 -3.32 4.28
N THR A 54 20.12 -2.01 4.03
CA THR A 54 18.96 -1.24 3.60
C THR A 54 18.46 -1.70 2.23
N ALA A 55 19.38 -1.98 1.30
CA ALA A 55 19.01 -2.47 -0.03
C ALA A 55 18.29 -3.80 0.05
N LEU A 56 18.74 -4.71 0.91
CA LEU A 56 18.10 -6.01 1.11
C LEU A 56 16.70 -5.85 1.72
N GLU A 57 16.59 -4.99 2.73
CA GLU A 57 15.30 -4.70 3.35
C GLU A 57 14.30 -4.15 2.32
N CYS A 58 14.74 -3.26 1.45
CA CYS A 58 13.90 -2.69 0.41
C CYS A 58 13.45 -3.75 -0.60
N PHE A 59 14.36 -4.65 -0.97
CA PHE A 59 14.02 -5.75 -1.86
C PHE A 59 12.97 -6.67 -1.23
N GLN A 60 13.17 -7.03 0.03
CA GLN A 60 12.21 -7.87 0.76
C GLN A 60 10.86 -7.19 0.88
N TYR A 61 10.84 -5.89 1.14
CA TYR A 61 9.58 -5.15 1.23
C TYR A 61 8.87 -5.09 -0.12
N ALA A 62 9.62 -4.91 -1.22
CA ALA A 62 9.02 -4.89 -2.55
C ALA A 62 8.28 -6.21 -2.83
N GLU A 63 8.87 -7.34 -2.43
CA GLU A 63 8.23 -8.64 -2.57
C GLU A 63 6.99 -8.75 -1.69
N GLN A 64 7.06 -8.27 -0.45
CA GLN A 64 5.90 -8.23 0.44
C GLN A 64 4.78 -7.36 -0.13
N GLN A 65 5.14 -6.21 -0.69
CA GLN A 65 4.17 -5.30 -1.27
C GLN A 65 3.44 -5.92 -2.46
N ARG A 66 4.15 -6.69 -3.28
CA ARG A 66 3.53 -7.42 -4.38
C ARG A 66 2.45 -8.38 -3.87
N VAL A 67 2.78 -9.14 -2.82
CA VAL A 67 1.82 -10.06 -2.20
C VAL A 67 0.65 -9.29 -1.58
N GLN A 68 0.94 -8.17 -0.92
CA GLN A 68 -0.10 -7.33 -0.32
C GLN A 68 -1.08 -6.82 -1.39
N ARG A 69 -0.56 -6.36 -2.54
CA ARG A 69 -1.43 -5.91 -3.64
C ARG A 69 -2.31 -7.03 -4.17
N GLU A 70 -1.77 -8.25 -4.27
CA GLU A 70 -2.55 -9.41 -4.70
C GLU A 70 -3.69 -9.70 -3.73
N GLN A 71 -3.43 -9.59 -2.43
CA GLN A 71 -4.45 -9.79 -1.40
C GLN A 71 -5.53 -8.71 -1.47
N LEU A 72 -5.16 -7.46 -1.63
CA LEU A 72 -6.12 -6.37 -1.79
C LEU A 72 -6.99 -6.57 -3.03
N GLU A 73 -6.37 -6.97 -4.13
CA GLU A 73 -7.10 -7.26 -5.37
C GLU A 73 -8.13 -8.36 -5.12
N HIS A 74 -7.74 -9.43 -4.45
CA HIS A 74 -8.63 -10.54 -4.15
C HIS A 74 -9.84 -10.07 -3.34
N PHE A 75 -9.60 -9.32 -2.25
CA PHE A 75 -10.69 -8.85 -1.40
C PHE A 75 -11.61 -7.88 -2.13
N LEU A 76 -11.06 -6.98 -2.92
CA LEU A 76 -11.84 -5.96 -3.61
C LEU A 76 -12.66 -6.56 -4.75
N LYS A 77 -12.11 -7.51 -5.50
CA LYS A 77 -12.85 -8.21 -6.55
C LYS A 77 -13.98 -9.05 -5.99
N LYS A 78 -13.77 -9.65 -4.81
CA LYS A 78 -14.76 -10.48 -4.16
C LYS A 78 -15.92 -9.67 -3.62
N SER A 79 -15.64 -8.48 -3.07
CA SER A 79 -16.67 -7.68 -2.41
C SER A 79 -17.48 -6.82 -3.37
N ARG A 80 -16.94 -6.49 -4.56
CA ARG A 80 -17.58 -5.57 -5.48
C ARG A 80 -17.03 -5.75 -6.90
N LEU A 81 -17.93 -5.67 -7.90
CA LEU A 81 -17.56 -5.91 -9.29
C LEU A 81 -16.40 -5.02 -9.78
N ASN A 82 -16.44 -3.73 -9.45
CA ASN A 82 -15.42 -2.78 -9.90
C ASN A 82 -14.49 -2.33 -8.79
N GLY A 83 -14.43 -3.09 -7.68
CA GLY A 83 -13.67 -2.69 -6.50
C GLY A 83 -12.19 -2.48 -6.79
N TRP A 84 -11.57 -3.43 -7.48
CA TRP A 84 -10.15 -3.32 -7.81
C TRP A 84 -9.87 -2.20 -8.80
N SER A 85 -10.72 -2.06 -9.81
CA SER A 85 -10.58 -0.98 -10.80
C SER A 85 -10.66 0.39 -10.12
N ASP A 86 -11.59 0.56 -9.20
CA ASP A 86 -11.74 1.81 -8.44
C ASP A 86 -10.51 2.07 -7.58
N PHE A 87 -9.95 1.03 -6.97
CA PHE A 87 -8.74 1.16 -6.16
C PHE A 87 -7.56 1.63 -7.02
N VAL A 88 -7.38 1.04 -8.21
CA VAL A 88 -6.30 1.43 -9.12
C VAL A 88 -6.45 2.88 -9.56
N LYS A 89 -7.67 3.31 -9.83
CA LYS A 89 -7.94 4.72 -10.19
C LYS A 89 -7.63 5.65 -9.03
N PHE A 90 -8.01 5.28 -7.82
CA PHE A 90 -7.71 6.06 -6.62
C PHE A 90 -6.20 6.20 -6.46
N GLU A 91 -5.48 5.09 -6.60
CA GLU A 91 -4.02 5.06 -6.45
C GLU A 91 -3.35 5.97 -7.50
N ALA A 92 -3.78 5.89 -8.74
CA ALA A 92 -3.23 6.71 -9.82
C ALA A 92 -3.46 8.20 -9.55
N GLU A 93 -4.66 8.56 -9.09
CA GLU A 93 -4.99 9.96 -8.77
C GLU A 93 -4.19 10.45 -7.58
N TRP A 94 -4.01 9.59 -6.57
CA TRP A 94 -3.20 9.94 -5.40
C TRP A 94 -1.76 10.27 -5.81
N HIS A 95 -1.16 9.45 -6.68
CA HIS A 95 0.21 9.69 -7.16
C HIS A 95 0.27 10.94 -8.03
N ARG A 96 -0.73 11.17 -8.87
CA ARG A 96 -0.79 12.36 -9.71
C ARG A 96 -0.79 13.63 -8.86
N GLN A 97 -1.60 13.66 -7.80
CA GLN A 97 -1.67 14.83 -6.93
C GLN A 97 -0.37 15.08 -6.20
N ARG A 98 0.37 14.04 -5.85
CA ARG A 98 1.64 14.18 -5.16
C ARG A 98 2.75 14.73 -6.05
N ARG A 99 2.65 14.50 -7.36
CA ARG A 99 3.66 15.01 -8.32
C ARG A 99 3.48 16.48 -8.64
N GLU A 100 2.31 16.99 -8.43
CA GLU A 100 1.99 18.41 -8.63
C GLU A 100 2.21 19.16 -7.31
#